data_a1fccb29a8ac280030474c42a0680aa3
#
_entry.id   a1fccb29a8ac280030474c42a0680aa3
#
_cell.length_a   1.000
_cell.length_b   1.000
_cell.length_c   1.000
_cell.angle_alpha   90.00
_cell.angle_beta   90.00
_cell.angle_gamma   90.00
#
_symmetry.space_group_name_H-M   'P 1'
#
loop_
_entity.id
_entity.type
_entity.pdbx_description
1 polymer ?
#
loop_
_entity_poly.entity_id
_entity_poly.type
_entity_poly.pdbx_seq_one_letter_code
_entity_poly.pdbx_strand_id
1 'polypeptide(L)'
;MSLVVPAVLPSSRKDLKEKLALFTRLPSVNRVQIDVVDGEFASPASWPYSAPAELEALVERGDMLPQLDRIAYEIDLMCLDADRVASAWLSFGATRLTFHVESVTDVPQLLASVRSRYGNFISLGLAINIASDPVLIEQNLGEIRYVQFMGIARIGRQGQPFDERVFEKVRIFHEQHPEIPVQVDGGVSLKNASRLLALGVSSLIIGSALARAGNSAAALAVFEELQSPYGV
;
A
#
# COMPACT_ATOMS: atom_id res chain seq x y z
N MET A 1 -0.02 -4.36 14.44
CA MET A 1 0.00 -3.67 13.11
C MET A 1 -0.90 -2.45 13.19
N SER A 2 -0.68 -1.41 12.41
CA SER A 2 -1.62 -0.27 12.38
C SER A 2 -2.90 -0.69 11.66
N LEU A 3 -4.05 -0.47 12.29
CA LEU A 3 -5.35 -0.76 11.67
C LEU A 3 -5.62 0.15 10.47
N VAL A 4 -5.28 1.42 10.62
CA VAL A 4 -5.45 2.44 9.59
C VAL A 4 -4.09 2.88 9.05
N VAL A 5 -3.94 2.86 7.74
CA VAL A 5 -2.73 3.26 7.04
C VAL A 5 -3.10 4.38 6.07
N PRO A 6 -2.67 5.61 6.33
CA PRO A 6 -2.82 6.68 5.36
C PRO A 6 -2.08 6.37 4.06
N ALA A 7 -2.73 6.59 2.91
CA ALA A 7 -2.13 6.44 1.59
C ALA A 7 -2.00 7.78 0.88
N VAL A 8 -0.87 7.99 0.24
CA VAL A 8 -0.58 9.20 -0.55
C VAL A 8 -0.22 8.82 -1.99
N LEU A 9 -0.88 9.46 -2.94
CA LEU A 9 -0.56 9.39 -4.36
C LEU A 9 0.04 10.74 -4.77
N PRO A 10 1.38 10.84 -4.85
CA PRO A 10 2.04 12.12 -5.12
C PRO A 10 2.09 12.43 -6.61
N SER A 11 1.77 13.67 -6.98
CA SER A 11 1.94 14.19 -8.34
C SER A 11 3.33 14.80 -8.60
N SER A 12 4.06 15.14 -7.53
CA SER A 12 5.41 15.71 -7.55
C SER A 12 6.12 15.47 -6.23
N ARG A 13 7.44 15.71 -6.20
CA ARG A 13 8.23 15.69 -4.95
C ARG A 13 7.69 16.66 -3.89
N LYS A 14 7.26 17.85 -4.30
CA LYS A 14 6.68 18.85 -3.39
C LYS A 14 5.38 18.31 -2.79
N ASP A 15 4.51 17.78 -3.61
CA ASP A 15 3.23 17.18 -3.21
C ASP A 15 3.44 15.99 -2.25
N LEU A 16 4.46 15.12 -2.51
CA LEU A 16 4.84 14.06 -1.58
C LEU A 16 5.17 14.63 -0.19
N LYS A 17 6.04 15.64 -0.12
CA LYS A 17 6.44 16.27 1.15
C LYS A 17 5.25 16.84 1.91
N GLU A 18 4.36 17.55 1.21
CA GLU A 18 3.17 18.16 1.80
C GLU A 18 2.21 17.10 2.34
N LYS A 19 1.93 16.04 1.58
CA LYS A 19 1.06 14.93 1.98
C LYS A 19 1.65 14.13 3.15
N LEU A 20 2.94 13.81 3.10
CA LEU A 20 3.60 13.13 4.22
C LEU A 20 3.55 13.97 5.50
N ALA A 21 3.77 15.29 5.40
CA ALA A 21 3.72 16.18 6.56
C ALA A 21 2.34 16.21 7.25
N LEU A 22 1.26 15.90 6.55
CA LEU A 22 -0.08 15.80 7.17
C LEU A 22 -0.16 14.60 8.12
N PHE A 23 0.41 13.47 7.74
CA PHE A 23 0.27 12.22 8.49
C PHE A 23 1.40 11.97 9.48
N THR A 24 2.63 12.35 9.14
CA THR A 24 3.78 12.16 10.03
C THR A 24 3.74 13.01 11.30
N ARG A 25 2.87 14.02 11.38
CA ARG A 25 2.63 14.81 12.60
C ARG A 25 1.70 14.11 13.61
N LEU A 26 0.95 13.09 13.15
CA LEU A 26 -0.04 12.42 13.97
C LEU A 26 0.64 11.30 14.77
N PRO A 27 0.57 11.30 16.12
CA PRO A 27 1.26 10.31 16.96
C PRO A 27 0.78 8.88 16.74
N SER A 28 -0.48 8.69 16.38
CA SER A 28 -1.09 7.38 16.11
C SER A 28 -0.62 6.76 14.77
N VAL A 29 -0.11 7.58 13.83
CA VAL A 29 0.38 7.08 12.55
C VAL A 29 1.81 6.55 12.70
N ASN A 30 1.98 5.26 12.52
CA ASN A 30 3.28 4.57 12.51
C ASN A 30 3.60 3.90 11.17
N ARG A 31 2.67 3.95 10.20
CA ARG A 31 2.85 3.47 8.83
C ARG A 31 2.14 4.39 7.85
N VAL A 32 2.76 4.62 6.69
CA VAL A 32 2.20 5.39 5.56
C VAL A 32 2.47 4.63 4.28
N GLN A 33 1.47 4.49 3.42
CA GLN A 33 1.62 3.96 2.08
C GLN A 33 1.85 5.09 1.07
N ILE A 34 2.77 4.87 0.14
CA ILE A 34 3.04 5.76 -1.00
C ILE A 34 2.70 4.99 -2.27
N ASP A 35 1.72 5.49 -3.01
CA ASP A 35 1.27 4.89 -4.28
C ASP A 35 2.17 5.39 -5.41
N VAL A 36 2.76 4.46 -6.14
CA VAL A 36 3.68 4.72 -7.26
C VAL A 36 3.07 4.16 -8.54
N VAL A 37 2.79 5.04 -9.48
CA VAL A 37 2.09 4.72 -10.74
C VAL A 37 2.96 5.11 -11.92
N ASP A 38 3.22 4.17 -12.85
CA ASP A 38 4.11 4.37 -14.00
C ASP A 38 3.45 5.10 -15.19
N GLY A 39 2.13 5.08 -15.28
CA GLY A 39 1.37 5.61 -16.42
C GLY A 39 1.08 4.55 -17.50
N GLU A 40 1.66 3.35 -17.40
CA GLU A 40 1.50 2.23 -18.33
C GLU A 40 0.63 1.12 -17.74
N PHE A 41 1.03 0.54 -16.63
CA PHE A 41 0.22 -0.45 -15.89
C PHE A 41 -1.02 0.19 -15.27
N ALA A 42 -0.86 1.36 -14.69
CA ALA A 42 -1.93 2.18 -14.15
C ALA A 42 -1.73 3.65 -14.54
N SER A 43 -2.78 4.48 -14.57
CA SER A 43 -2.67 5.86 -15.05
C SER A 43 -3.55 6.84 -14.30
N PRO A 44 -3.13 8.14 -14.20
CA PRO A 44 -1.93 8.76 -14.77
C PRO A 44 -0.66 8.44 -13.99
N ALA A 45 0.52 8.68 -14.59
CA ALA A 45 1.79 8.56 -13.89
C ALA A 45 1.84 9.47 -12.65
N SER A 46 2.36 8.92 -11.55
CA SER A 46 2.65 9.68 -10.32
C SER A 46 4.14 10.00 -10.22
N TRP A 47 4.53 10.74 -9.20
CA TRP A 47 5.93 10.86 -8.85
C TRP A 47 6.41 9.50 -8.24
N PRO A 48 7.59 8.95 -8.59
CA PRO A 48 8.67 9.62 -9.34
C PRO A 48 8.57 9.47 -10.88
N TYR A 49 7.65 8.70 -11.43
CA TYR A 49 7.57 8.49 -12.89
C TYR A 49 7.31 9.76 -13.70
N SER A 50 6.64 10.75 -13.10
CA SER A 50 6.49 12.09 -13.71
C SER A 50 7.79 12.90 -13.76
N ALA A 51 8.84 12.51 -12.99
CA ALA A 51 10.15 13.14 -12.91
C ALA A 51 11.22 12.12 -12.44
N PRO A 52 11.59 11.11 -13.28
CA PRO A 52 12.35 9.93 -12.82
C PRO A 52 13.70 10.25 -12.20
N ALA A 53 14.43 11.22 -12.75
CA ALA A 53 15.74 11.62 -12.24
C ALA A 53 15.72 12.22 -10.83
N GLU A 54 14.57 12.67 -10.34
CA GLU A 54 14.49 13.31 -9.02
C GLU A 54 14.70 12.30 -7.88
N LEU A 55 14.12 11.09 -7.96
CA LEU A 55 14.27 10.07 -6.93
C LEU A 55 15.72 9.57 -6.88
N GLU A 56 16.31 9.31 -8.02
CA GLU A 56 17.71 8.87 -8.15
C GLU A 56 18.66 9.92 -7.54
N ALA A 57 18.47 11.20 -7.90
CA ALA A 57 19.26 12.29 -7.33
C ALA A 57 19.06 12.47 -5.82
N LEU A 58 17.89 12.13 -5.25
CA LEU A 58 17.66 12.13 -3.80
C LEU A 58 18.47 11.03 -3.13
N VAL A 59 18.40 9.81 -3.68
CA VAL A 59 19.15 8.65 -3.17
C VAL A 59 20.66 8.88 -3.23
N GLU A 60 21.17 9.40 -4.34
CA GLU A 60 22.60 9.73 -4.50
C GLU A 60 23.11 10.76 -3.48
N ARG A 61 22.27 11.70 -3.05
CA ARG A 61 22.59 12.66 -2.00
C ARG A 61 22.45 12.11 -0.58
N GLY A 62 21.96 10.88 -0.42
CA GLY A 62 21.65 10.30 0.87
C GLY A 62 20.40 10.90 1.54
N ASP A 63 19.52 11.56 0.76
CA ASP A 63 18.23 12.02 1.29
C ASP A 63 17.37 10.80 1.68
N MET A 64 16.55 10.95 2.73
CA MET A 64 15.71 9.88 3.26
C MET A 64 14.27 10.37 3.45
N LEU A 65 13.33 9.43 3.51
CA LEU A 65 11.96 9.69 3.97
C LEU A 65 11.96 10.22 5.41
N PRO A 66 11.01 11.08 5.78
CA PRO A 66 11.02 11.72 7.11
C PRO A 66 10.65 10.72 8.22
N GLN A 67 11.21 10.93 9.43
CA GLN A 67 10.83 10.21 10.67
C GLN A 67 10.88 8.68 10.56
N LEU A 68 11.94 8.13 9.98
CA LEU A 68 12.15 6.68 9.83
C LEU A 68 12.28 5.93 11.15
N ASP A 69 12.59 6.64 12.23
CA ASP A 69 12.60 6.12 13.60
C ASP A 69 11.20 5.75 14.11
N ARG A 70 10.14 6.31 13.51
CA ARG A 70 8.76 6.13 13.94
C ARG A 70 7.81 5.65 12.84
N ILE A 71 8.06 6.01 11.60
CA ILE A 71 7.19 5.74 10.45
C ILE A 71 7.79 4.65 9.57
N ALA A 72 7.08 3.55 9.41
CA ALA A 72 7.35 2.56 8.39
C ALA A 72 6.69 3.00 7.06
N TYR A 73 7.49 3.08 6.00
CA TYR A 73 6.96 3.41 4.68
C TYR A 73 6.75 2.16 3.85
N GLU A 74 5.54 2.04 3.32
CA GLU A 74 5.12 1.02 2.38
C GLU A 74 4.98 1.65 1.00
N ILE A 75 5.55 1.02 -0.01
CA ILE A 75 5.45 1.49 -1.39
C ILE A 75 4.57 0.52 -2.16
N ASP A 76 3.45 1.02 -2.66
CA ASP A 76 2.56 0.29 -3.56
C ASP A 76 2.99 0.54 -5.01
N LEU A 77 3.59 -0.49 -5.62
CA LEU A 77 4.26 -0.42 -6.92
C LEU A 77 3.30 -0.82 -8.05
N MET A 78 2.49 0.13 -8.49
CA MET A 78 1.62 0.00 -9.67
C MET A 78 2.43 0.30 -10.95
N CYS A 79 3.42 -0.54 -11.26
CA CYS A 79 4.36 -0.31 -12.37
C CYS A 79 4.91 -1.61 -12.95
N LEU A 80 5.30 -1.59 -14.24
CA LEU A 80 5.83 -2.73 -14.98
C LEU A 80 7.30 -3.02 -14.65
N ASP A 81 8.07 -2.00 -14.23
CA ASP A 81 9.50 -2.11 -13.90
C ASP A 81 9.75 -2.09 -12.37
N ALA A 82 8.88 -2.74 -11.61
CA ALA A 82 8.84 -2.71 -10.15
C ALA A 82 10.19 -3.08 -9.49
N ASP A 83 10.96 -4.03 -10.03
CA ASP A 83 12.28 -4.41 -9.50
C ASP A 83 13.28 -3.24 -9.52
N ARG A 84 13.29 -2.46 -10.60
CA ARG A 84 14.16 -1.29 -10.74
C ARG A 84 13.82 -0.19 -9.72
N VAL A 85 12.55 0.14 -9.63
CA VAL A 85 12.06 1.23 -8.77
C VAL A 85 12.10 0.86 -7.29
N ALA A 86 11.88 -0.42 -6.97
CA ALA A 86 11.99 -0.95 -5.60
C ALA A 86 13.33 -0.61 -4.95
N SER A 87 14.44 -0.77 -5.69
CA SER A 87 15.78 -0.47 -5.16
C SER A 87 15.95 0.98 -4.73
N ALA A 88 15.46 1.94 -5.51
CA ALA A 88 15.54 3.35 -5.17
C ALA A 88 14.69 3.69 -3.93
N TRP A 89 13.49 3.14 -3.83
CA TRP A 89 12.62 3.37 -2.67
C TRP A 89 13.17 2.74 -1.38
N LEU A 90 13.77 1.55 -1.45
CA LEU A 90 14.43 0.93 -0.31
C LEU A 90 15.63 1.78 0.14
N SER A 91 16.43 2.29 -0.80
CA SER A 91 17.52 3.23 -0.50
C SER A 91 17.02 4.56 0.06
N PHE A 92 15.79 4.97 -0.28
CA PHE A 92 15.14 6.18 0.27
C PHE A 92 14.51 5.96 1.66
N GLY A 93 14.54 4.71 2.17
CA GLY A 93 14.11 4.36 3.53
C GLY A 93 12.79 3.59 3.63
N ALA A 94 12.23 3.12 2.51
CA ALA A 94 11.08 2.21 2.56
C ALA A 94 11.46 0.87 3.18
N THR A 95 10.55 0.26 3.91
CA THR A 95 10.73 -1.05 4.56
C THR A 95 9.70 -2.08 4.15
N ARG A 96 8.71 -1.66 3.36
CA ARG A 96 7.63 -2.51 2.86
C ARG A 96 7.41 -2.23 1.38
N LEU A 97 7.24 -3.28 0.59
CA LEU A 97 6.95 -3.20 -0.84
C LEU A 97 5.74 -4.05 -1.17
N THR A 98 4.80 -3.48 -1.90
CA THR A 98 3.63 -4.16 -2.45
C THR A 98 3.79 -4.22 -3.97
N PHE A 99 3.79 -5.42 -4.53
CA PHE A 99 3.86 -5.67 -5.97
C PHE A 99 2.51 -6.15 -6.49
N HIS A 100 2.03 -5.58 -7.59
CA HIS A 100 0.83 -6.06 -8.25
C HIS A 100 1.13 -7.31 -9.07
N VAL A 101 0.43 -8.40 -8.81
CA VAL A 101 0.67 -9.68 -9.51
C VAL A 101 0.45 -9.56 -11.01
N GLU A 102 -0.42 -8.64 -11.44
CA GLU A 102 -0.73 -8.41 -12.85
C GLU A 102 0.34 -7.58 -13.58
N SER A 103 1.21 -6.88 -12.87
CA SER A 103 2.30 -6.09 -13.46
C SER A 103 3.61 -6.84 -13.57
N VAL A 104 3.70 -8.05 -13.00
CA VAL A 104 4.93 -8.82 -12.88
C VAL A 104 4.82 -10.11 -13.69
N THR A 105 5.75 -10.33 -14.62
CA THR A 105 5.76 -11.53 -15.47
C THR A 105 6.17 -12.79 -14.69
N ASP A 106 7.11 -12.68 -13.75
CA ASP A 106 7.63 -13.78 -12.92
C ASP A 106 7.72 -13.32 -11.47
N VAL A 107 6.62 -13.53 -10.73
CA VAL A 107 6.51 -13.13 -9.32
C VAL A 107 7.53 -13.85 -8.44
N PRO A 108 7.72 -15.19 -8.53
CA PRO A 108 8.75 -15.90 -7.76
C PRO A 108 10.15 -15.33 -7.98
N GLN A 109 10.54 -15.07 -9.23
CA GLN A 109 11.85 -14.51 -9.55
C GLN A 109 12.03 -13.10 -8.95
N LEU A 110 11.00 -12.24 -9.03
CA LEU A 110 11.03 -10.91 -8.45
C LEU A 110 11.23 -10.97 -6.93
N LEU A 111 10.42 -11.77 -6.23
CA LEU A 111 10.50 -11.90 -4.77
C LEU A 111 11.86 -12.45 -4.34
N ALA A 112 12.37 -13.47 -5.02
CA ALA A 112 13.69 -14.03 -4.77
C ALA A 112 14.81 -13.00 -5.00
N SER A 113 14.73 -12.20 -6.06
CA SER A 113 15.67 -11.13 -6.40
C SER A 113 15.73 -10.07 -5.30
N VAL A 114 14.57 -9.56 -4.87
CA VAL A 114 14.48 -8.57 -3.78
C VAL A 114 14.98 -9.16 -2.46
N ARG A 115 14.59 -10.39 -2.15
CA ARG A 115 14.99 -11.09 -0.93
C ARG A 115 16.51 -11.33 -0.88
N SER A 116 17.12 -11.71 -2.00
CA SER A 116 18.56 -11.92 -2.11
C SER A 116 19.36 -10.63 -1.87
N ARG A 117 18.86 -9.49 -2.34
CA ARG A 117 19.56 -8.19 -2.20
C ARG A 117 19.37 -7.55 -0.83
N TYR A 118 18.18 -7.67 -0.24
CA TYR A 118 17.81 -6.88 0.96
C TYR A 118 17.47 -7.73 2.18
N GLY A 119 17.52 -9.06 2.06
CA GLY A 119 17.27 -9.97 3.18
C GLY A 119 15.84 -9.95 3.71
N ASN A 120 15.67 -10.40 4.95
CA ASN A 120 14.38 -10.51 5.61
C ASN A 120 13.93 -9.23 6.34
N PHE A 121 14.71 -8.17 6.28
CA PHE A 121 14.36 -6.88 6.90
C PHE A 121 13.25 -6.15 6.16
N ILE A 122 13.03 -6.50 4.88
CA ILE A 122 11.99 -5.91 4.06
C ILE A 122 10.74 -6.80 4.07
N SER A 123 9.59 -6.19 4.36
CA SER A 123 8.29 -6.85 4.24
C SER A 123 7.80 -6.80 2.80
N LEU A 124 7.66 -7.94 2.16
CA LEU A 124 7.10 -8.06 0.81
C LEU A 124 5.63 -8.42 0.88
N GLY A 125 4.82 -7.79 0.07
CA GLY A 125 3.40 -8.08 -0.13
C GLY A 125 3.05 -8.19 -1.60
N LEU A 126 1.95 -8.86 -1.89
CA LEU A 126 1.35 -8.93 -3.22
C LEU A 126 -0.01 -8.25 -3.22
N ALA A 127 -0.23 -7.39 -4.20
CA ALA A 127 -1.52 -6.80 -4.48
C ALA A 127 -2.22 -7.52 -5.64
N ILE A 128 -3.55 -7.55 -5.57
CA ILE A 128 -4.38 -8.14 -6.62
C ILE A 128 -5.59 -7.26 -6.93
N ASN A 129 -5.86 -7.04 -8.20
CA ASN A 129 -7.01 -6.30 -8.67
C ASN A 129 -8.33 -7.02 -8.45
N ILE A 130 -9.41 -6.26 -8.41
CA ILE A 130 -10.74 -6.81 -8.16
C ILE A 130 -11.19 -7.82 -9.23
N ALA A 131 -10.71 -7.70 -10.46
CA ALA A 131 -11.07 -8.59 -11.56
C ALA A 131 -10.20 -9.87 -11.64
N SER A 132 -9.04 -9.91 -10.98
CA SER A 132 -8.09 -11.02 -11.06
C SER A 132 -8.42 -12.14 -10.08
N ASP A 133 -8.01 -13.37 -10.40
CA ASP A 133 -8.22 -14.53 -9.55
C ASP A 133 -7.18 -14.61 -8.43
N PRO A 134 -7.56 -14.79 -7.14
CA PRO A 134 -6.64 -14.94 -6.02
C PRO A 134 -5.59 -16.05 -6.17
N VAL A 135 -5.83 -17.05 -6.98
CA VAL A 135 -4.86 -18.13 -7.29
C VAL A 135 -3.50 -17.59 -7.74
N LEU A 136 -3.45 -16.40 -8.34
CA LEU A 136 -2.20 -15.74 -8.76
C LEU A 136 -1.29 -15.39 -7.57
N ILE A 137 -1.85 -15.21 -6.38
CA ILE A 137 -1.09 -14.92 -5.15
C ILE A 137 -0.73 -16.21 -4.42
N GLU A 138 -1.61 -17.21 -4.43
CA GLU A 138 -1.54 -18.39 -3.57
C GLU A 138 -0.23 -19.17 -3.70
N GLN A 139 0.34 -19.20 -4.90
CA GLN A 139 1.62 -19.87 -5.17
C GLN A 139 2.82 -19.20 -4.48
N ASN A 140 2.65 -17.98 -3.97
CA ASN A 140 3.72 -17.16 -3.42
C ASN A 140 3.54 -16.83 -1.92
N LEU A 141 2.56 -17.41 -1.23
CA LEU A 141 2.23 -17.05 0.15
C LEU A 141 3.39 -17.28 1.12
N GLY A 142 4.25 -18.26 0.88
CA GLY A 142 5.43 -18.54 1.70
C GLY A 142 6.52 -17.46 1.63
N GLU A 143 6.52 -16.64 0.60
CA GLU A 143 7.55 -15.62 0.34
C GLU A 143 7.13 -14.20 0.75
N ILE A 144 5.85 -14.01 1.10
CA ILE A 144 5.28 -12.71 1.42
C ILE A 144 4.83 -12.61 2.88
N ARG A 145 4.60 -11.39 3.33
CA ARG A 145 4.15 -11.10 4.70
C ARG A 145 2.71 -10.61 4.78
N TYR A 146 2.11 -10.26 3.67
CA TYR A 146 0.73 -9.77 3.59
C TYR A 146 0.22 -9.77 2.15
N VAL A 147 -1.09 -9.71 2.02
CA VAL A 147 -1.78 -9.56 0.73
C VAL A 147 -2.60 -8.28 0.74
N GLN A 148 -2.61 -7.56 -0.39
CA GLN A 148 -3.45 -6.40 -0.61
C GLN A 148 -4.52 -6.69 -1.66
N PHE A 149 -5.78 -6.57 -1.26
CA PHE A 149 -6.90 -6.60 -2.21
C PHE A 149 -7.27 -5.18 -2.63
N MET A 150 -7.35 -4.96 -3.94
CA MET A 150 -7.82 -3.68 -4.45
C MET A 150 -9.33 -3.60 -4.34
N GLY A 151 -9.83 -2.60 -3.61
CA GLY A 151 -11.27 -2.33 -3.40
C GLY A 151 -11.89 -1.44 -4.47
N ILE A 152 -11.22 -1.27 -5.62
CA ILE A 152 -11.65 -0.41 -6.73
C ILE A 152 -11.41 -1.09 -8.07
N ALA A 153 -12.18 -0.73 -9.10
CA ALA A 153 -12.07 -1.32 -10.43
C ALA A 153 -10.91 -0.75 -11.26
N ARG A 154 -10.48 0.49 -10.98
CA ARG A 154 -9.39 1.16 -11.71
C ARG A 154 -8.37 1.71 -10.74
N ILE A 155 -7.23 1.07 -10.67
CA ILE A 155 -6.11 1.47 -9.82
C ILE A 155 -5.35 2.69 -10.38
N GLY A 156 -4.47 3.29 -9.55
CA GLY A 156 -3.67 4.45 -9.93
C GLY A 156 -4.38 5.79 -9.82
N ARG A 157 -5.62 5.83 -9.30
CA ARG A 157 -6.39 7.07 -9.09
C ARG A 157 -7.13 7.03 -7.76
N GLN A 158 -6.95 8.05 -6.98
CA GLN A 158 -7.71 8.21 -5.74
C GLN A 158 -9.18 8.62 -5.99
N GLY A 159 -10.06 8.31 -5.01
CA GLY A 159 -11.45 8.73 -5.02
C GLY A 159 -12.36 7.92 -5.92
N GLN A 160 -11.95 6.73 -6.32
CA GLN A 160 -12.80 5.77 -7.03
C GLN A 160 -13.87 5.19 -6.10
N PRO A 161 -15.04 4.79 -6.65
CA PRO A 161 -16.05 4.10 -5.87
C PRO A 161 -15.55 2.73 -5.41
N PHE A 162 -15.96 2.35 -4.20
CA PHE A 162 -15.65 1.04 -3.66
C PHE A 162 -16.40 -0.06 -4.42
N ASP A 163 -15.71 -1.14 -4.73
CA ASP A 163 -16.26 -2.32 -5.40
C ASP A 163 -16.56 -3.41 -4.36
N GLU A 164 -17.83 -3.69 -4.13
CA GLU A 164 -18.28 -4.62 -3.11
C GLU A 164 -17.84 -6.08 -3.33
N ARG A 165 -17.40 -6.44 -4.54
CA ARG A 165 -16.85 -7.77 -4.83
C ARG A 165 -15.63 -8.09 -3.96
N VAL A 166 -14.93 -7.07 -3.45
CA VAL A 166 -13.78 -7.28 -2.56
C VAL A 166 -14.18 -7.96 -1.25
N PHE A 167 -15.39 -7.76 -0.75
CA PHE A 167 -15.86 -8.44 0.47
C PHE A 167 -15.81 -9.96 0.33
N GLU A 168 -16.31 -10.47 -0.81
CA GLU A 168 -16.34 -11.91 -1.06
C GLU A 168 -14.93 -12.45 -1.29
N LYS A 169 -14.09 -11.73 -2.02
CA LYS A 169 -12.68 -12.12 -2.21
C LYS A 169 -11.92 -12.23 -0.89
N VAL A 170 -12.04 -11.21 -0.04
CA VAL A 170 -11.41 -11.20 1.28
C VAL A 170 -11.93 -12.34 2.15
N ARG A 171 -13.26 -12.57 2.16
CA ARG A 171 -13.87 -13.64 2.94
C ARG A 171 -13.29 -15.00 2.56
N ILE A 172 -13.33 -15.34 1.26
CA ILE A 172 -12.83 -16.63 0.76
C ILE A 172 -11.35 -16.79 1.06
N PHE A 173 -10.54 -15.77 0.77
CA PHE A 173 -9.10 -15.83 1.00
C PHE A 173 -8.76 -16.00 2.49
N HIS A 174 -9.41 -15.23 3.37
CA HIS A 174 -9.15 -15.30 4.81
C HIS A 174 -9.62 -16.63 5.43
N GLU A 175 -10.69 -17.23 4.92
CA GLU A 175 -11.13 -18.58 5.34
C GLU A 175 -10.11 -19.66 4.98
N GLN A 176 -9.40 -19.51 3.85
CA GLN A 176 -8.40 -20.47 3.38
C GLN A 176 -7.01 -20.22 3.98
N HIS A 177 -6.67 -18.96 4.26
CA HIS A 177 -5.35 -18.51 4.70
C HIS A 177 -5.46 -17.52 5.90
N PRO A 178 -6.01 -17.96 7.05
CA PRO A 178 -6.26 -17.09 8.20
C PRO A 178 -4.98 -16.53 8.82
N GLU A 179 -3.83 -17.15 8.58
CA GLU A 179 -2.52 -16.71 9.06
C GLU A 179 -1.91 -15.58 8.23
N ILE A 180 -2.41 -15.33 7.02
CA ILE A 180 -1.87 -14.31 6.12
C ILE A 180 -2.58 -12.97 6.39
N PRO A 181 -1.86 -11.93 6.84
CA PRO A 181 -2.45 -10.61 7.02
C PRO A 181 -3.00 -10.04 5.71
N VAL A 182 -4.24 -9.58 5.75
CA VAL A 182 -4.93 -8.97 4.61
C VAL A 182 -5.06 -7.48 4.82
N GLN A 183 -4.72 -6.70 3.81
CA GLN A 183 -5.05 -5.28 3.74
C GLN A 183 -5.93 -4.99 2.51
N VAL A 184 -6.75 -3.94 2.60
CA VAL A 184 -7.61 -3.50 1.50
C VAL A 184 -7.28 -2.05 1.17
N ASP A 185 -7.00 -1.81 -0.11
CA ASP A 185 -6.74 -0.48 -0.66
C ASP A 185 -7.74 -0.11 -1.77
N GLY A 186 -8.19 1.13 -1.72
CA GLY A 186 -9.11 1.70 -2.70
C GLY A 186 -10.56 1.74 -2.22
N GLY A 187 -11.14 2.93 -2.24
CA GLY A 187 -12.53 3.18 -1.90
C GLY A 187 -12.93 2.95 -0.44
N VAL A 188 -11.97 2.67 0.45
CA VAL A 188 -12.23 2.44 1.88
C VAL A 188 -12.77 3.72 2.52
N SER A 189 -13.84 3.55 3.29
CA SER A 189 -14.58 4.60 3.99
C SER A 189 -15.24 4.05 5.25
N LEU A 190 -15.76 4.90 6.11
CA LEU A 190 -16.50 4.47 7.31
C LEU A 190 -17.71 3.57 6.99
N LYS A 191 -18.26 3.66 5.77
CA LYS A 191 -19.41 2.86 5.35
C LYS A 191 -19.08 1.37 5.16
N ASN A 192 -17.83 1.06 4.79
CA ASN A 192 -17.39 -0.30 4.47
C ASN A 192 -16.32 -0.84 5.42
N ALA A 193 -15.66 0.03 6.19
CA ALA A 193 -14.57 -0.33 7.08
C ALA A 193 -14.94 -1.40 8.11
N SER A 194 -16.04 -1.22 8.84
CA SER A 194 -16.47 -2.19 9.86
C SER A 194 -16.75 -3.57 9.27
N ARG A 195 -17.31 -3.64 8.04
CA ARG A 195 -17.54 -4.92 7.36
C ARG A 195 -16.23 -5.57 6.91
N LEU A 196 -15.26 -4.79 6.43
CA LEU A 196 -13.93 -5.30 6.10
C LEU A 196 -13.23 -5.90 7.32
N LEU A 197 -13.27 -5.19 8.44
CA LEU A 197 -12.69 -5.67 9.71
C LEU A 197 -13.35 -6.96 10.20
N ALA A 198 -14.69 -7.05 10.09
CA ALA A 198 -15.43 -8.26 10.46
C ALA A 198 -15.09 -9.48 9.55
N LEU A 199 -14.51 -9.25 8.37
CA LEU A 199 -14.02 -10.30 7.47
C LEU A 199 -12.53 -10.64 7.69
N GLY A 200 -11.88 -10.11 8.73
CA GLY A 200 -10.50 -10.42 9.07
C GLY A 200 -9.46 -9.52 8.41
N VAL A 201 -9.87 -8.39 7.79
CA VAL A 201 -8.91 -7.41 7.27
C VAL A 201 -8.10 -6.82 8.43
N SER A 202 -6.78 -6.91 8.35
CA SER A 202 -5.85 -6.46 9.37
C SER A 202 -5.42 -5.00 9.22
N SER A 203 -5.55 -4.44 8.01
CA SER A 203 -5.21 -3.03 7.74
C SER A 203 -6.10 -2.42 6.66
N LEU A 204 -6.55 -1.21 6.90
CA LEU A 204 -7.33 -0.39 5.99
C LEU A 204 -6.42 0.70 5.40
N ILE A 205 -6.21 0.66 4.08
CA ILE A 205 -5.42 1.67 3.37
C ILE A 205 -6.37 2.80 2.96
N ILE A 206 -6.13 4.01 3.48
CA ILE A 206 -7.08 5.11 3.33
C ILE A 206 -6.39 6.34 2.75
N GLY A 207 -6.66 6.62 1.49
CA GLY A 207 -6.13 7.80 0.80
C GLY A 207 -7.14 8.96 0.81
N SER A 208 -8.05 8.94 -0.16
CA SER A 208 -8.93 10.08 -0.46
C SER A 208 -9.90 10.46 0.66
N ALA A 209 -10.32 9.54 1.51
CA ALA A 209 -11.21 9.84 2.63
C ALA A 209 -10.51 10.71 3.68
N LEU A 210 -9.23 10.48 3.97
CA LEU A 210 -8.43 11.31 4.86
C LEU A 210 -7.99 12.63 4.20
N ALA A 211 -7.60 12.59 2.93
CA ALA A 211 -7.13 13.77 2.20
C ALA A 211 -8.23 14.83 2.01
N ARG A 212 -9.49 14.41 1.84
CA ARG A 212 -10.64 15.30 1.68
C ARG A 212 -11.26 15.76 2.99
N ALA A 213 -10.87 15.17 4.11
CA ALA A 213 -11.37 15.60 5.41
C ALA A 213 -10.79 16.98 5.75
N GLY A 214 -11.65 17.91 6.17
CA GLY A 214 -11.20 19.23 6.65
C GLY A 214 -10.25 19.15 7.85
N ASN A 215 -10.30 18.02 8.59
CA ASN A 215 -9.38 17.67 9.67
C ASN A 215 -9.01 16.18 9.55
N SER A 216 -7.85 15.89 8.97
CA SER A 216 -7.36 14.51 8.78
C SER A 216 -7.13 13.78 10.11
N ALA A 217 -6.74 14.48 11.19
CA ALA A 217 -6.56 13.89 12.51
C ALA A 217 -7.87 13.40 13.10
N ALA A 218 -8.93 14.22 13.04
CA ALA A 218 -10.25 13.83 13.50
C ALA A 218 -10.84 12.69 12.65
N ALA A 219 -10.65 12.73 11.34
CA ALA A 219 -11.09 11.66 10.46
C ALA A 219 -10.37 10.34 10.76
N LEU A 220 -9.05 10.38 10.99
CA LEU A 220 -8.26 9.21 11.38
C LEU A 220 -8.75 8.61 12.70
N ALA A 221 -8.98 9.44 13.73
CA ALA A 221 -9.46 9.00 15.04
C ALA A 221 -10.79 8.23 14.94
N VAL A 222 -11.72 8.66 14.08
CA VAL A 222 -12.99 7.94 13.85
C VAL A 222 -12.76 6.55 13.27
N PHE A 223 -11.77 6.38 12.37
CA PHE A 223 -11.43 5.05 11.88
C PHE A 223 -10.71 4.19 12.93
N GLU A 224 -9.89 4.80 13.80
CA GLU A 224 -9.18 4.09 14.88
C GLU A 224 -10.13 3.61 15.97
N GLU A 225 -11.29 4.27 16.15
CA GLU A 225 -12.36 3.83 17.05
C GLU A 225 -13.08 2.57 16.54
N LEU A 226 -12.92 2.21 15.26
CA LEU A 226 -13.44 0.97 14.71
C LEU A 226 -12.65 -0.20 15.30
N GLN A 227 -13.21 -0.86 16.32
CA GLN A 227 -12.59 -2.04 16.90
C GLN A 227 -12.80 -3.27 16.01
N SER A 228 -11.75 -4.07 15.86
CA SER A 228 -11.93 -5.42 15.34
C SER A 228 -12.82 -6.21 16.30
N PRO A 229 -13.88 -6.90 15.84
CA PRO A 229 -14.70 -7.75 16.70
C PRO A 229 -13.91 -8.91 17.33
N TYR A 230 -12.69 -9.16 16.87
CA TYR A 230 -11.79 -10.21 17.34
C TYR A 230 -10.74 -9.73 18.32
N GLY A 231 -10.88 -8.51 18.86
CA GLY A 231 -10.07 -7.86 19.88
C GLY A 231 -8.67 -8.43 20.08
N VAL A 232 -7.66 -7.72 19.59
CA VAL A 232 -6.29 -7.86 20.08
C VAL A 232 -5.86 -6.52 20.60
#